data_52c5e25ad40dbd0dbf374d083d1b6631
#
_entry.id   52c5e25ad40dbd0dbf374d083d1b6631
#
_cell.length_a   1.000
_cell.length_b   1.000
_cell.length_c   1.000
_cell.angle_alpha   90.00
_cell.angle_beta   90.00
_cell.angle_gamma   90.00
#
_symmetry.space_group_name_H-M   'P 1'
#
loop_
_entity.id
_entity.type
_entity.pdbx_description
1 polymer ?
#
loop_
_entity_poly.entity_id
_entity_poly.type
_entity_poly.pdbx_seq_one_letter_code
_entity_poly.pdbx_strand_id
1 'polypeptide(L)'
;MQKPHKPKDWRWLLHRALSIIFSRTVVTVVLVLAQAVWLFSVFYWLSDYSRLISRVGLAVSALMCLALVRKDSTAPEFKISWMILFMLMPVQSGLLYLMWGDKRPAIPLRRRMERAEAELAPLRTGDPAARAELARRDPRLAETADYLQNYAAAPVFGGTAVRYYPVGDVMLPDMLADLQAAQHSIFVESFIIGMGEMWGQIHEILRQKAAAGLDVRVIYDDAGCLSLLPHNYVDLLRADGIRAFSFNRCVPVLNLVLNNRDHRKIMVVDGRIAYTGGVNLADEYINKVTRFGHWKDSGVRLEGPAARSYANVFLTFWRAHFPDETLDYDKLLPQVAPVAPTGGTLVQPFADSPVDREVVAKNVYLEFINQARHSLRICTPYLILDNDLLTCLSLAAKRGVDVRIYTPGVPDKKTIYQLSRSYFPHLLKAGVKIYSYTPGFLHAKTWLIDDRAAAVGTVNLDYRSLYLHFENSTVLYGGEVLSDIRRDLDGIESVSRRLGPDDCRNGFLGNMLSACLRLVAPLC
;
A
#
# COMPACT_ATOMS: atom_id res chain seq x y z
N MET A 1 -15.90 -22.69 -28.64
CA MET A 1 -16.84 -22.99 -27.56
C MET A 1 -17.60 -21.72 -27.19
N GLN A 2 -18.91 -21.66 -27.44
CA GLN A 2 -19.78 -20.54 -27.17
C GLN A 2 -19.96 -20.35 -25.65
N LYS A 3 -19.76 -19.12 -25.15
CA LYS A 3 -20.08 -18.77 -23.77
C LYS A 3 -21.58 -18.92 -23.51
N PRO A 4 -22.02 -19.59 -22.44
CA PRO A 4 -23.44 -19.67 -22.12
C PRO A 4 -23.95 -18.30 -21.67
N HIS A 5 -24.89 -17.72 -22.43
CA HIS A 5 -25.69 -16.57 -22.03
C HIS A 5 -26.61 -17.00 -20.87
N LYS A 6 -26.24 -16.67 -19.62
CA LYS A 6 -27.19 -16.72 -18.49
C LYS A 6 -28.18 -15.55 -18.62
N PRO A 7 -29.49 -15.77 -18.42
CA PRO A 7 -30.47 -14.71 -18.43
C PRO A 7 -30.13 -13.69 -17.34
N LYS A 8 -30.12 -12.41 -17.72
CA LYS A 8 -29.87 -11.31 -16.78
C LYS A 8 -31.05 -11.23 -15.80
N ASP A 9 -30.91 -11.79 -14.61
CA ASP A 9 -31.92 -11.72 -13.56
C ASP A 9 -32.15 -10.25 -13.19
N TRP A 10 -33.41 -9.83 -13.05
CA TRP A 10 -33.79 -8.45 -12.68
C TRP A 10 -33.14 -8.01 -11.36
N ARG A 11 -32.86 -8.94 -10.45
CA ARG A 11 -32.11 -8.71 -9.21
C ARG A 11 -30.68 -8.24 -9.50
N TRP A 12 -29.99 -8.81 -10.48
CA TRP A 12 -28.66 -8.35 -10.92
C TRP A 12 -28.71 -6.93 -11.50
N LEU A 13 -29.73 -6.63 -12.32
CA LEU A 13 -29.92 -5.28 -12.85
C LEU A 13 -30.21 -4.27 -11.74
N LEU A 14 -31.02 -4.64 -10.74
CA LEU A 14 -31.32 -3.81 -9.59
C LEU A 14 -30.07 -3.57 -8.72
N HIS A 15 -29.30 -4.63 -8.43
CA HIS A 15 -28.03 -4.49 -7.72
C HIS A 15 -27.01 -3.62 -8.46
N ARG A 16 -26.92 -3.76 -9.78
CA ARG A 16 -26.05 -2.92 -10.60
C ARG A 16 -26.53 -1.47 -10.66
N ALA A 17 -27.83 -1.23 -10.78
CA ALA A 17 -28.41 0.10 -10.72
C ALA A 17 -28.18 0.76 -9.34
N LEU A 18 -28.44 0.03 -8.26
CA LEU A 18 -28.16 0.51 -6.90
C LEU A 18 -26.66 0.77 -6.68
N SER A 19 -25.77 -0.09 -7.17
CA SER A 19 -24.32 0.14 -7.06
C SER A 19 -23.84 1.37 -7.82
N ILE A 20 -24.49 1.70 -8.94
CA ILE A 20 -24.23 2.94 -9.69
C ILE A 20 -24.80 4.15 -8.95
N ILE A 21 -26.04 4.07 -8.49
CA ILE A 21 -26.73 5.17 -7.78
C ILE A 21 -26.02 5.52 -6.47
N PHE A 22 -25.57 4.51 -5.73
CA PHE A 22 -24.82 4.70 -4.47
C PHE A 22 -23.31 4.66 -4.68
N SER A 23 -22.81 4.74 -5.93
CA SER A 23 -21.38 4.91 -6.16
C SER A 23 -20.91 6.24 -5.57
N ARG A 24 -19.67 6.27 -5.08
CA ARG A 24 -19.06 7.50 -4.54
C ARG A 24 -19.16 8.67 -5.52
N THR A 25 -18.95 8.39 -6.80
CA THR A 25 -19.03 9.40 -7.87
C THR A 25 -20.42 10.00 -7.95
N VAL A 26 -21.48 9.17 -7.97
CA VAL A 26 -22.87 9.66 -8.04
C VAL A 26 -23.24 10.42 -6.77
N VAL A 27 -22.92 9.90 -5.60
CA VAL A 27 -23.15 10.59 -4.31
C VAL A 27 -22.44 11.95 -4.28
N THR A 28 -21.18 12.01 -4.71
CA THR A 28 -20.44 13.27 -4.80
C THR A 28 -21.07 14.24 -5.78
N VAL A 29 -21.45 13.78 -6.98
CA VAL A 29 -22.13 14.62 -7.99
C VAL A 29 -23.46 15.14 -7.45
N VAL A 30 -24.28 14.29 -6.82
CA VAL A 30 -25.55 14.70 -6.20
C VAL A 30 -25.33 15.75 -5.12
N LEU A 31 -24.33 15.56 -4.25
CA LEU A 31 -24.01 16.54 -3.20
C LEU A 31 -23.52 17.87 -3.78
N VAL A 32 -22.72 17.84 -4.85
CA VAL A 32 -22.27 19.06 -5.56
C VAL A 32 -23.45 19.77 -6.23
N LEU A 33 -24.33 19.02 -6.89
CA LEU A 33 -25.55 19.58 -7.48
C LEU A 33 -26.49 20.17 -6.40
N ALA A 34 -26.67 19.48 -5.29
CA ALA A 34 -27.44 19.98 -4.16
C ALA A 34 -26.86 21.28 -3.60
N GLN A 35 -25.51 21.38 -3.53
CA GLN A 35 -24.84 22.63 -3.16
C GLN A 35 -25.07 23.75 -4.18
N ALA A 36 -24.98 23.45 -5.48
CA ALA A 36 -25.23 24.43 -6.52
C ALA A 36 -26.69 24.95 -6.45
N VAL A 37 -27.66 24.03 -6.24
CA VAL A 37 -29.07 24.40 -6.04
C VAL A 37 -29.24 25.23 -4.76
N TRP A 38 -28.56 24.84 -3.66
CA TRP A 38 -28.59 25.62 -2.41
C TRP A 38 -28.02 27.01 -2.59
N LEU A 39 -26.87 27.17 -3.24
CA LEU A 39 -26.27 28.48 -3.55
C LEU A 39 -27.20 29.31 -4.40
N PHE A 40 -27.78 28.72 -5.49
CA PHE A 40 -28.74 29.37 -6.34
C PHE A 40 -29.99 29.83 -5.56
N SER A 41 -30.53 28.95 -4.70
CA SER A 41 -31.68 29.26 -3.83
C SER A 41 -31.38 30.39 -2.85
N VAL A 42 -30.18 30.42 -2.25
CA VAL A 42 -29.76 31.49 -1.34
C VAL A 42 -29.68 32.84 -2.05
N PHE A 43 -29.17 32.87 -3.29
CA PHE A 43 -29.01 34.13 -4.05
C PHE A 43 -30.30 34.61 -4.73
N TYR A 44 -31.19 33.70 -5.12
CA TYR A 44 -32.33 34.03 -5.97
C TYR A 44 -33.70 33.99 -5.25
N TRP A 45 -33.92 33.03 -4.35
CA TRP A 45 -35.24 32.76 -3.75
C TRP A 45 -35.40 33.15 -2.30
N LEU A 46 -34.29 33.30 -1.56
CA LEU A 46 -34.28 33.53 -0.11
C LEU A 46 -33.60 34.87 0.23
N SER A 47 -33.88 35.93 -0.53
CA SER A 47 -33.23 37.24 -0.35
C SER A 47 -33.31 37.71 1.12
N ASP A 48 -34.42 37.50 1.81
CA ASP A 48 -34.64 37.93 3.18
C ASP A 48 -33.98 37.03 4.21
N TYR A 49 -33.87 35.71 3.95
CA TYR A 49 -33.24 34.74 4.81
C TYR A 49 -31.77 34.42 4.43
N SER A 50 -31.31 34.89 3.28
CA SER A 50 -29.98 34.61 2.74
C SER A 50 -28.86 34.97 3.74
N ARG A 51 -29.01 36.09 4.46
CA ARG A 51 -28.06 36.56 5.47
C ARG A 51 -27.97 35.63 6.68
N LEU A 52 -29.12 35.10 7.16
CA LEU A 52 -29.16 34.17 8.29
C LEU A 52 -28.53 32.83 7.89
N ILE A 53 -28.93 32.27 6.74
CA ILE A 53 -28.40 31.00 6.22
C ILE A 53 -26.90 31.09 5.98
N SER A 54 -26.42 32.17 5.39
CA SER A 54 -24.99 32.41 5.19
C SER A 54 -24.20 32.53 6.50
N ARG A 55 -24.74 33.25 7.50
CA ARG A 55 -24.12 33.37 8.82
C ARG A 55 -24.06 32.03 9.56
N VAL A 56 -25.13 31.27 9.55
CA VAL A 56 -25.17 29.92 10.15
C VAL A 56 -24.19 28.98 9.43
N GLY A 57 -24.19 29.00 8.10
CA GLY A 57 -23.24 28.21 7.29
C GLY A 57 -21.78 28.57 7.62
N LEU A 58 -21.45 29.87 7.73
CA LEU A 58 -20.12 30.33 8.10
C LEU A 58 -19.73 29.89 9.52
N ALA A 59 -20.66 30.01 10.47
CA ALA A 59 -20.42 29.57 11.85
C ALA A 59 -20.17 28.05 11.93
N VAL A 60 -20.96 27.25 11.20
CA VAL A 60 -20.75 25.78 11.10
C VAL A 60 -19.40 25.47 10.47
N SER A 61 -19.03 26.13 9.36
CA SER A 61 -17.71 25.97 8.74
C SER A 61 -16.57 26.29 9.71
N ALA A 62 -16.67 27.41 10.42
CA ALA A 62 -15.66 27.84 11.39
C ALA A 62 -15.51 26.82 12.52
N LEU A 63 -16.61 26.29 13.06
CA LEU A 63 -16.59 25.25 14.08
C LEU A 63 -15.97 23.94 13.57
N MET A 64 -16.29 23.53 12.33
CA MET A 64 -15.70 22.34 11.70
C MET A 64 -14.20 22.52 11.46
N CYS A 65 -13.76 23.68 10.97
CA CYS A 65 -12.35 24.00 10.80
C CYS A 65 -11.62 23.96 12.15
N LEU A 66 -12.18 24.57 13.20
CA LEU A 66 -11.61 24.55 14.54
C LEU A 66 -11.50 23.11 15.11
N ALA A 67 -12.55 22.31 14.93
CA ALA A 67 -12.55 20.92 15.33
C ALA A 67 -11.47 20.10 14.59
N LEU A 68 -11.25 20.39 13.30
CA LEU A 68 -10.22 19.74 12.50
C LEU A 68 -8.79 20.16 12.88
N VAL A 69 -8.59 21.44 13.19
CA VAL A 69 -7.28 21.96 13.67
C VAL A 69 -6.87 21.28 14.97
N ARG A 70 -7.81 21.07 15.90
CA ARG A 70 -7.57 20.38 17.18
C ARG A 70 -7.19 18.89 17.05
N LYS A 71 -7.32 18.31 15.86
CA LYS A 71 -7.07 16.88 15.64
C LYS A 71 -5.59 16.66 15.33
N ASP A 72 -4.76 16.40 16.34
CA ASP A 72 -3.29 16.30 16.22
C ASP A 72 -2.83 15.12 15.33
N SER A 73 -3.60 14.04 15.28
CA SER A 73 -3.29 12.83 14.51
C SER A 73 -3.50 12.94 13.00
N THR A 74 -3.90 14.12 12.48
CA THR A 74 -4.17 14.31 11.04
C THR A 74 -3.08 15.19 10.43
N ALA A 75 -2.42 14.70 9.36
CA ALA A 75 -1.41 15.48 8.66
C ALA A 75 -1.97 16.82 8.12
N PRO A 76 -1.17 17.90 8.15
CA PRO A 76 -1.63 19.26 7.79
C PRO A 76 -2.27 19.35 6.41
N GLU A 77 -1.77 18.59 5.43
CA GLU A 77 -2.26 18.58 4.07
C GLU A 77 -3.74 18.12 4.00
N PHE A 78 -4.09 17.08 4.75
CA PHE A 78 -5.49 16.64 4.87
C PHE A 78 -6.37 17.71 5.51
N LYS A 79 -5.85 18.42 6.53
CA LYS A 79 -6.58 19.51 7.19
C LYS A 79 -6.89 20.64 6.21
N ILE A 80 -5.89 21.09 5.45
CA ILE A 80 -6.03 22.18 4.47
C ILE A 80 -7.09 21.81 3.42
N SER A 81 -7.01 20.62 2.81
CA SER A 81 -7.96 20.18 1.81
C SER A 81 -9.40 20.17 2.34
N TRP A 82 -9.62 19.64 3.55
CA TRP A 82 -10.94 19.63 4.19
C TRP A 82 -11.42 21.02 4.59
N MET A 83 -10.53 21.88 5.11
CA MET A 83 -10.90 23.26 5.49
C MET A 83 -11.40 24.06 4.28
N ILE A 84 -10.74 23.92 3.13
CA ILE A 84 -11.22 24.55 1.88
C ILE A 84 -12.60 24.03 1.50
N LEU A 85 -12.82 22.70 1.57
CA LEU A 85 -14.13 22.11 1.30
C LEU A 85 -15.19 22.62 2.29
N PHE A 86 -14.88 22.74 3.59
CA PHE A 86 -15.81 23.27 4.59
C PHE A 86 -16.18 24.74 4.32
N MET A 87 -15.25 25.54 3.83
CA MET A 87 -15.51 26.92 3.47
C MET A 87 -16.36 27.04 2.21
N LEU A 88 -16.14 26.19 1.19
CA LEU A 88 -16.87 26.20 -0.07
C LEU A 88 -18.26 25.58 0.03
N MET A 89 -18.41 24.53 0.84
CA MET A 89 -19.60 23.67 0.88
C MET A 89 -19.92 23.24 2.32
N PRO A 90 -20.36 24.12 3.22
CA PRO A 90 -20.41 23.87 4.65
C PRO A 90 -21.11 22.56 5.08
N VAL A 91 -22.33 22.34 4.63
CA VAL A 91 -23.15 21.20 5.04
C VAL A 91 -22.70 19.91 4.34
N GLN A 92 -22.49 19.98 3.02
CA GLN A 92 -22.15 18.83 2.20
C GLN A 92 -20.76 18.28 2.51
N SER A 93 -19.79 19.17 2.69
CA SER A 93 -18.42 18.76 3.06
C SER A 93 -18.35 18.18 4.46
N GLY A 94 -19.22 18.62 5.38
CA GLY A 94 -19.36 17.99 6.69
C GLY A 94 -19.81 16.53 6.59
N LEU A 95 -20.81 16.27 5.76
CA LEU A 95 -21.27 14.91 5.48
C LEU A 95 -20.18 14.09 4.78
N LEU A 96 -19.51 14.67 3.77
CA LEU A 96 -18.39 14.03 3.09
C LEU A 96 -17.24 13.73 4.06
N TYR A 97 -16.94 14.65 5.00
CA TYR A 97 -15.90 14.43 6.00
C TYR A 97 -16.24 13.27 6.95
N LEU A 98 -17.50 13.17 7.39
CA LEU A 98 -17.94 12.03 8.19
C LEU A 98 -17.83 10.70 7.42
N MET A 99 -18.00 10.73 6.10
CA MET A 99 -17.92 9.53 5.24
C MET A 99 -16.48 9.14 4.87
N TRP A 100 -15.59 10.11 4.64
CA TRP A 100 -14.26 9.86 4.09
C TRP A 100 -13.10 10.45 4.88
N GLY A 101 -13.34 11.48 5.68
CA GLY A 101 -12.31 12.20 6.42
C GLY A 101 -12.14 11.76 7.86
N ASP A 102 -13.14 11.10 8.45
CA ASP A 102 -13.08 10.69 9.86
C ASP A 102 -12.68 9.22 10.01
N LYS A 103 -11.68 8.95 10.86
CA LYS A 103 -11.24 7.59 11.22
C LYS A 103 -12.16 6.88 12.24
N ARG A 104 -13.15 7.57 12.82
CA ARG A 104 -14.07 6.97 13.81
C ARG A 104 -14.80 5.71 13.32
N PRO A 105 -15.24 5.62 12.06
CA PRO A 105 -15.83 4.40 11.53
C PRO A 105 -14.91 3.18 11.53
N ALA A 106 -13.59 3.39 11.58
CA ALA A 106 -12.61 2.33 11.67
C ALA A 106 -12.35 1.84 13.12
N ILE A 107 -12.95 2.47 14.13
CA ILE A 107 -12.75 2.09 15.55
C ILE A 107 -13.06 0.61 15.83
N PRO A 108 -14.13 0.01 15.30
CA PRO A 108 -14.40 -1.41 15.52
C PRO A 108 -13.29 -2.31 14.94
N LEU A 109 -12.78 -1.99 13.75
CA LEU A 109 -11.66 -2.71 13.14
C LEU A 109 -10.39 -2.51 13.98
N ARG A 110 -10.09 -1.28 14.36
CA ARG A 110 -8.94 -0.95 15.21
C ARG A 110 -8.95 -1.77 16.50
N ARG A 111 -10.07 -1.81 17.24
CA ARG A 111 -10.19 -2.58 18.48
C ARG A 111 -9.98 -4.08 18.27
N ARG A 112 -10.45 -4.62 17.14
CA ARG A 112 -10.21 -6.03 16.80
C ARG A 112 -8.74 -6.27 16.46
N MET A 113 -8.10 -5.37 15.71
CA MET A 113 -6.68 -5.42 15.43
C MET A 113 -5.85 -5.35 16.73
N GLU A 114 -6.13 -4.38 17.60
CA GLU A 114 -5.45 -4.23 18.89
C GLU A 114 -5.55 -5.51 19.76
N ARG A 115 -6.70 -6.18 19.76
CA ARG A 115 -6.89 -7.46 20.48
C ARG A 115 -6.08 -8.60 19.85
N ALA A 116 -6.14 -8.72 18.53
CA ALA A 116 -5.38 -9.73 17.80
C ALA A 116 -3.86 -9.51 17.97
N GLU A 117 -3.41 -8.25 17.93
CA GLU A 117 -2.02 -7.86 18.21
C GLU A 117 -1.60 -8.29 19.62
N ALA A 118 -2.40 -7.97 20.62
CA ALA A 118 -2.09 -8.34 22.02
C ALA A 118 -2.02 -9.87 22.21
N GLU A 119 -2.84 -10.64 21.51
CA GLU A 119 -2.84 -12.10 21.55
C GLU A 119 -1.60 -12.70 20.88
N LEU A 120 -1.17 -12.14 19.72
CA LEU A 120 -0.05 -12.67 18.95
C LEU A 120 1.31 -12.04 19.33
N ALA A 121 1.33 -10.96 20.11
CA ALA A 121 2.58 -10.31 20.56
C ALA A 121 3.55 -11.26 21.29
N PRO A 122 3.11 -12.14 22.20
CA PRO A 122 4.01 -13.08 22.87
C PRO A 122 4.68 -14.09 21.91
N LEU A 123 4.10 -14.29 20.71
CA LEU A 123 4.60 -15.21 19.70
C LEU A 123 5.65 -14.58 18.77
N ARG A 124 5.86 -13.27 18.86
CA ARG A 124 6.86 -12.51 18.07
C ARG A 124 8.22 -12.62 18.74
N THR A 125 8.90 -13.71 18.48
CA THR A 125 10.27 -13.90 18.98
C THR A 125 11.26 -13.17 18.08
N GLY A 126 12.06 -12.28 18.65
CA GLY A 126 13.18 -11.63 17.97
C GLY A 126 14.48 -12.42 18.07
N ASP A 127 15.50 -11.94 17.37
CA ASP A 127 16.89 -12.42 17.46
C ASP A 127 17.78 -11.34 18.09
N PRO A 128 18.00 -11.37 19.42
CA PRO A 128 18.84 -10.38 20.10
C PRO A 128 20.28 -10.35 19.58
N ALA A 129 20.81 -11.49 19.10
CA ALA A 129 22.15 -11.56 18.55
C ALA A 129 22.24 -10.83 17.22
N ALA A 130 21.23 -10.99 16.35
CA ALA A 130 21.12 -10.24 15.09
C ALA A 130 20.99 -8.72 15.35
N ARG A 131 20.19 -8.32 16.34
CA ARG A 131 20.07 -6.91 16.74
C ARG A 131 21.40 -6.34 17.24
N ALA A 132 22.12 -7.08 18.09
CA ALA A 132 23.43 -6.67 18.58
C ALA A 132 24.47 -6.61 17.45
N GLU A 133 24.41 -7.54 16.51
CA GLU A 133 25.25 -7.52 15.31
C GLU A 133 25.00 -6.29 14.44
N LEU A 134 23.72 -5.92 14.22
CA LEU A 134 23.37 -4.69 13.49
C LEU A 134 23.95 -3.46 14.18
N ALA A 135 23.86 -3.39 15.52
CA ALA A 135 24.41 -2.26 16.27
C ALA A 135 25.94 -2.14 16.15
N ARG A 136 26.64 -3.27 16.06
CA ARG A 136 28.10 -3.25 15.81
C ARG A 136 28.45 -2.82 14.40
N ARG A 137 27.68 -3.27 13.38
CA ARG A 137 27.92 -2.92 11.97
C ARG A 137 27.55 -1.49 11.64
N ASP A 138 26.37 -1.06 12.08
CA ASP A 138 25.81 0.28 11.80
C ASP A 138 24.88 0.73 12.94
N PRO A 139 25.41 1.50 13.92
CA PRO A 139 24.61 2.00 15.05
C PRO A 139 23.37 2.81 14.65
N ARG A 140 23.43 3.57 13.55
CA ARG A 140 22.31 4.41 13.11
C ARG A 140 21.17 3.58 12.47
N LEU A 141 21.52 2.60 11.66
CA LEU A 141 20.52 1.66 11.14
C LEU A 141 19.91 0.82 12.28
N ALA A 142 20.69 0.57 13.34
CA ALA A 142 20.18 -0.08 14.53
C ALA A 142 19.14 0.75 15.29
N GLU A 143 19.26 2.08 15.31
CA GLU A 143 18.23 2.99 15.86
C GLU A 143 16.92 2.91 15.06
N THR A 144 17.00 2.85 13.72
CA THR A 144 15.82 2.59 12.88
C THR A 144 15.22 1.22 13.15
N ALA A 145 16.06 0.21 13.37
CA ALA A 145 15.58 -1.12 13.70
C ALA A 145 14.89 -1.16 15.08
N ASP A 146 15.37 -0.40 16.06
CA ASP A 146 14.71 -0.24 17.35
C ASP A 146 13.37 0.46 17.25
N TYR A 147 13.27 1.48 16.39
CA TYR A 147 11.99 2.12 16.10
C TYR A 147 10.99 1.08 15.56
N LEU A 148 11.37 0.29 14.56
CA LEU A 148 10.52 -0.78 14.00
C LEU A 148 10.15 -1.84 15.05
N GLN A 149 11.10 -2.23 15.91
CA GLN A 149 10.84 -3.16 17.01
C GLN A 149 9.79 -2.61 17.98
N ASN A 150 9.90 -1.34 18.36
CA ASN A 150 9.09 -0.72 19.41
C ASN A 150 7.71 -0.30 18.93
N TYR A 151 7.58 0.14 17.66
CA TYR A 151 6.34 0.74 17.14
C TYR A 151 5.62 -0.13 16.11
N ALA A 152 6.31 -1.10 15.50
CA ALA A 152 5.69 -2.07 14.59
C ALA A 152 5.79 -3.52 15.10
N ALA A 153 6.35 -3.74 16.30
CA ALA A 153 6.65 -5.05 16.85
C ALA A 153 7.38 -5.96 15.83
N ALA A 154 8.31 -5.37 15.09
CA ALA A 154 9.04 -6.00 13.99
C ALA A 154 10.50 -6.22 14.41
N PRO A 155 10.89 -7.42 14.87
CA PRO A 155 12.26 -7.72 15.28
C PRO A 155 13.21 -7.92 14.10
N VAL A 156 14.50 -7.71 14.34
CA VAL A 156 15.58 -8.07 13.41
C VAL A 156 15.89 -9.56 13.52
N PHE A 157 16.19 -10.18 12.38
CA PHE A 157 16.56 -11.58 12.29
C PHE A 157 17.89 -11.76 11.57
N GLY A 158 18.72 -12.65 12.13
CA GLY A 158 19.79 -13.35 11.43
C GLY A 158 19.27 -14.70 10.91
N GLY A 159 20.17 -15.53 10.39
CA GLY A 159 19.85 -16.92 10.01
C GLY A 159 18.71 -17.06 8.99
N THR A 160 18.53 -16.06 8.13
CA THR A 160 17.52 -16.05 7.08
C THR A 160 18.18 -15.87 5.72
N ALA A 161 17.94 -16.79 4.78
CA ALA A 161 18.35 -16.62 3.40
C ALA A 161 17.38 -15.68 2.68
N VAL A 162 17.94 -14.78 1.87
CA VAL A 162 17.19 -13.78 1.11
C VAL A 162 17.50 -13.93 -0.37
N ARG A 163 16.46 -14.02 -1.20
CA ARG A 163 16.59 -13.92 -2.66
C ARG A 163 15.77 -12.74 -3.16
N TYR A 164 16.42 -11.86 -3.91
CA TYR A 164 15.78 -10.73 -4.58
C TYR A 164 15.34 -11.12 -5.99
N TYR A 165 14.15 -10.66 -6.39
CA TYR A 165 13.61 -10.85 -7.73
C TYR A 165 13.40 -9.50 -8.40
N PRO A 166 14.03 -9.26 -9.57
CA PRO A 166 13.88 -8.01 -10.29
C PRO A 166 12.55 -7.88 -11.03
N VAL A 167 11.85 -8.99 -11.30
CA VAL A 167 10.57 -9.05 -12.02
C VAL A 167 9.73 -10.25 -11.56
N GLY A 168 8.40 -10.16 -11.74
CA GLY A 168 7.48 -11.19 -11.27
C GLY A 168 7.55 -12.51 -12.04
N ASP A 169 7.88 -12.48 -13.31
CA ASP A 169 8.05 -13.69 -14.14
C ASP A 169 9.23 -14.57 -13.69
N VAL A 170 10.31 -13.95 -13.14
CA VAL A 170 11.41 -14.70 -12.50
C VAL A 170 11.03 -15.21 -11.11
N MET A 171 10.10 -14.54 -10.42
CA MET A 171 9.64 -14.92 -9.08
C MET A 171 8.65 -16.08 -9.09
N LEU A 172 7.76 -16.16 -10.09
CA LEU A 172 6.67 -17.12 -10.14
C LEU A 172 7.12 -18.59 -10.09
N PRO A 173 8.15 -19.03 -10.83
CA PRO A 173 8.59 -20.43 -10.77
C PRO A 173 8.97 -20.89 -9.36
N ASP A 174 9.68 -20.06 -8.61
CA ASP A 174 10.06 -20.37 -7.23
C ASP A 174 8.83 -20.37 -6.30
N MET A 175 7.88 -19.44 -6.49
CA MET A 175 6.62 -19.42 -5.75
C MET A 175 5.85 -20.74 -5.95
N LEU A 176 5.73 -21.22 -7.19
CA LEU A 176 5.03 -22.47 -7.50
C LEU A 176 5.75 -23.68 -6.90
N ALA A 177 7.08 -23.71 -6.96
CA ALA A 177 7.88 -24.80 -6.39
C ALA A 177 7.71 -24.87 -4.87
N ASP A 178 7.80 -23.72 -4.16
CA ASP A 178 7.62 -23.67 -2.71
C ASP A 178 6.18 -24.03 -2.30
N LEU A 179 5.17 -23.59 -3.04
CA LEU A 179 3.77 -23.97 -2.81
C LEU A 179 3.56 -25.48 -2.98
N GLN A 180 4.18 -26.09 -4.01
CA GLN A 180 4.13 -27.53 -4.21
C GLN A 180 4.84 -28.32 -3.10
N ALA A 181 5.90 -27.76 -2.53
CA ALA A 181 6.65 -28.36 -1.44
C ALA A 181 5.97 -28.24 -0.06
N ALA A 182 4.93 -27.41 0.07
CA ALA A 182 4.23 -27.17 1.33
C ALA A 182 3.71 -28.44 2.00
N GLN A 183 3.89 -28.54 3.34
CA GLN A 183 3.53 -29.72 4.14
C GLN A 183 2.50 -29.43 5.24
N HIS A 184 2.34 -28.19 5.69
CA HIS A 184 1.53 -27.85 6.86
C HIS A 184 0.52 -26.73 6.58
N SER A 185 0.98 -25.59 6.07
CA SER A 185 0.13 -24.41 5.91
C SER A 185 0.57 -23.53 4.74
N ILE A 186 -0.40 -22.87 4.11
CA ILE A 186 -0.16 -21.85 3.08
C ILE A 186 -1.05 -20.65 3.36
N PHE A 187 -0.44 -19.47 3.48
CA PHE A 187 -1.14 -18.19 3.64
C PHE A 187 -0.87 -17.31 2.43
N VAL A 188 -1.92 -16.79 1.82
CA VAL A 188 -1.84 -15.87 0.67
C VAL A 188 -2.66 -14.64 0.95
N GLU A 189 -2.04 -13.48 0.87
CA GLU A 189 -2.67 -12.17 1.02
C GLU A 189 -2.25 -11.29 -0.16
N SER A 190 -3.22 -10.73 -0.90
CA SER A 190 -2.93 -9.93 -2.09
C SER A 190 -3.96 -8.84 -2.30
N PHE A 191 -3.51 -7.65 -2.71
CA PHE A 191 -4.41 -6.57 -3.08
C PHE A 191 -5.19 -6.87 -4.37
N ILE A 192 -4.51 -7.45 -5.38
CA ILE A 192 -5.12 -7.86 -6.65
C ILE A 192 -4.92 -9.35 -6.87
N ILE A 193 -6.04 -10.01 -7.16
CA ILE A 193 -6.06 -11.34 -7.76
C ILE A 193 -6.82 -11.24 -9.08
N GLY A 194 -6.19 -11.64 -10.18
CA GLY A 194 -6.78 -11.64 -11.52
C GLY A 194 -6.89 -13.05 -12.08
N MET A 195 -8.06 -13.40 -12.62
CA MET A 195 -8.23 -14.68 -13.33
C MET A 195 -7.33 -14.70 -14.57
N GLY A 196 -6.35 -15.61 -14.57
CA GLY A 196 -5.35 -15.73 -15.63
C GLY A 196 -4.41 -16.91 -15.40
N GLU A 197 -3.27 -16.91 -16.08
CA GLU A 197 -2.28 -17.99 -16.01
C GLU A 197 -1.61 -18.05 -14.64
N MET A 198 -1.13 -16.90 -14.13
CA MET A 198 -0.45 -16.83 -12.84
C MET A 198 -1.32 -17.33 -11.70
N TRP A 199 -2.50 -16.73 -11.54
CA TRP A 199 -3.40 -17.14 -10.47
C TRP A 199 -3.96 -18.56 -10.68
N GLY A 200 -4.23 -18.97 -11.91
CA GLY A 200 -4.71 -20.32 -12.22
C GLY A 200 -3.75 -21.41 -11.76
N GLN A 201 -2.45 -21.23 -11.98
CA GLN A 201 -1.42 -22.17 -11.50
C GLN A 201 -1.34 -22.19 -9.97
N ILE A 202 -1.34 -21.02 -9.33
CA ILE A 202 -1.31 -20.90 -7.86
C ILE A 202 -2.58 -21.55 -7.28
N HIS A 203 -3.76 -21.17 -7.74
CA HIS A 203 -5.04 -21.66 -7.23
C HIS A 203 -5.16 -23.18 -7.32
N GLU A 204 -4.71 -23.79 -8.42
CA GLU A 204 -4.73 -25.24 -8.58
C GLU A 204 -3.85 -25.95 -7.53
N ILE A 205 -2.67 -25.41 -7.23
CA ILE A 205 -1.82 -25.95 -6.15
C ILE A 205 -2.51 -25.78 -4.79
N LEU A 206 -3.08 -24.59 -4.51
CA LEU A 206 -3.78 -24.33 -3.25
C LEU A 206 -4.95 -25.31 -3.05
N ARG A 207 -5.73 -25.60 -4.10
CA ARG A 207 -6.82 -26.57 -4.10
C ARG A 207 -6.33 -27.97 -3.77
N GLN A 208 -5.24 -28.43 -4.43
CA GLN A 208 -4.62 -29.73 -4.18
C GLN A 208 -4.12 -29.86 -2.74
N LYS A 209 -3.48 -28.81 -2.20
CA LYS A 209 -2.96 -28.78 -0.83
C LYS A 209 -4.09 -28.74 0.20
N ALA A 210 -5.16 -28.00 -0.04
CA ALA A 210 -6.35 -28.01 0.81
C ALA A 210 -7.01 -29.39 0.83
N ALA A 211 -7.16 -30.03 -0.32
CA ALA A 211 -7.67 -31.41 -0.44
C ALA A 211 -6.78 -32.45 0.28
N ALA A 212 -5.47 -32.18 0.37
CA ALA A 212 -4.52 -32.99 1.12
C ALA A 212 -4.54 -32.71 2.64
N GLY A 213 -5.39 -31.78 3.12
CA GLY A 213 -5.58 -31.48 4.54
C GLY A 213 -4.65 -30.40 5.11
N LEU A 214 -3.93 -29.65 4.28
CA LEU A 214 -3.15 -28.50 4.73
C LEU A 214 -4.08 -27.33 5.13
N ASP A 215 -3.62 -26.48 6.05
CA ASP A 215 -4.32 -25.24 6.37
C ASP A 215 -4.00 -24.16 5.31
N VAL A 216 -4.91 -24.02 4.33
CA VAL A 216 -4.76 -23.05 3.23
C VAL A 216 -5.70 -21.87 3.45
N ARG A 217 -5.13 -20.66 3.54
CA ARG A 217 -5.87 -19.42 3.78
C ARG A 217 -5.56 -18.36 2.75
N VAL A 218 -6.61 -17.69 2.26
CA VAL A 218 -6.50 -16.62 1.25
C VAL A 218 -7.24 -15.38 1.71
N ILE A 219 -6.56 -14.24 1.67
CA ILE A 219 -7.12 -12.89 1.89
C ILE A 219 -6.90 -12.08 0.62
N TYR A 220 -7.92 -11.35 0.18
CA TYR A 220 -7.75 -10.38 -0.89
C TYR A 220 -8.57 -9.11 -0.65
N ASP A 221 -8.13 -7.99 -1.21
CA ASP A 221 -8.90 -6.73 -1.14
C ASP A 221 -10.01 -6.72 -2.18
N ASP A 222 -11.25 -6.48 -1.75
CA ASP A 222 -12.41 -6.52 -2.63
C ASP A 222 -12.37 -5.44 -3.73
N ALA A 223 -11.84 -4.24 -3.43
CA ALA A 223 -11.74 -3.16 -4.41
C ALA A 223 -10.67 -3.43 -5.47
N GLY A 224 -9.55 -4.05 -5.07
CA GLY A 224 -8.50 -4.46 -6.00
C GLY A 224 -8.97 -5.53 -6.99
N CYS A 225 -9.93 -6.36 -6.57
CA CYS A 225 -10.42 -7.49 -7.34
C CYS A 225 -11.80 -7.28 -7.97
N LEU A 226 -12.45 -6.13 -7.76
CA LEU A 226 -13.87 -5.87 -8.09
C LEU A 226 -14.25 -6.18 -9.55
N SER A 227 -13.35 -5.91 -10.50
CA SER A 227 -13.57 -6.16 -11.94
C SER A 227 -12.88 -7.44 -12.44
N LEU A 228 -12.10 -8.11 -11.60
CA LEU A 228 -11.22 -9.22 -11.97
C LEU A 228 -11.74 -10.58 -11.50
N LEU A 229 -12.47 -10.60 -10.38
CA LEU A 229 -13.02 -11.81 -9.78
C LEU A 229 -14.56 -11.83 -9.81
N PRO A 230 -15.20 -13.02 -9.85
CA PRO A 230 -16.63 -13.16 -9.62
C PRO A 230 -17.05 -12.69 -8.23
N HIS A 231 -18.26 -12.14 -8.08
CA HIS A 231 -18.78 -11.67 -6.78
C HIS A 231 -18.84 -12.74 -5.69
N ASN A 232 -18.98 -13.99 -6.05
CA ASN A 232 -19.03 -15.14 -5.16
C ASN A 232 -17.68 -15.87 -5.05
N TYR A 233 -16.56 -15.19 -5.35
CA TYR A 233 -15.27 -15.86 -5.44
C TYR A 233 -14.80 -16.45 -4.10
N VAL A 234 -15.12 -15.81 -2.97
CA VAL A 234 -14.88 -16.39 -1.63
C VAL A 234 -15.58 -17.74 -1.47
N ASP A 235 -16.80 -17.88 -1.98
CA ASP A 235 -17.55 -19.14 -1.86
C ASP A 235 -16.98 -20.23 -2.76
N LEU A 236 -16.44 -19.84 -3.92
CA LEU A 236 -15.70 -20.76 -4.80
C LEU A 236 -14.43 -21.29 -4.13
N LEU A 237 -13.62 -20.40 -3.53
CA LEU A 237 -12.43 -20.81 -2.78
C LEU A 237 -12.78 -21.76 -1.62
N ARG A 238 -13.87 -21.47 -0.89
CA ARG A 238 -14.34 -22.32 0.21
C ARG A 238 -14.83 -23.68 -0.27
N ALA A 239 -15.48 -23.73 -1.44
CA ALA A 239 -15.88 -24.99 -2.05
C ALA A 239 -14.67 -25.87 -2.44
N ASP A 240 -13.53 -25.26 -2.74
CA ASP A 240 -12.24 -25.92 -2.97
C ASP A 240 -11.49 -26.29 -1.67
N GLY A 241 -12.12 -26.11 -0.50
CA GLY A 241 -11.53 -26.39 0.82
C GLY A 241 -10.58 -25.30 1.33
N ILE A 242 -10.46 -24.18 0.62
CA ILE A 242 -9.59 -23.04 1.00
C ILE A 242 -10.36 -22.10 1.90
N ARG A 243 -9.82 -21.77 3.08
CA ARG A 243 -10.37 -20.74 3.96
C ARG A 243 -10.11 -19.37 3.35
N ALA A 244 -11.15 -18.57 3.12
CA ALA A 244 -10.97 -17.29 2.44
C ALA A 244 -11.93 -16.21 2.93
N PHE A 245 -11.49 -14.95 2.85
CA PHE A 245 -12.37 -13.78 2.91
C PHE A 245 -11.85 -12.65 2.02
N SER A 246 -12.78 -11.79 1.57
CA SER A 246 -12.44 -10.53 0.91
C SER A 246 -12.49 -9.38 1.92
N PHE A 247 -11.39 -8.62 2.01
CA PHE A 247 -11.31 -7.48 2.90
C PHE A 247 -12.11 -6.30 2.35
N ASN A 248 -12.84 -5.65 3.24
CA ASN A 248 -13.57 -4.40 3.02
C ASN A 248 -14.44 -4.42 1.76
N ARG A 249 -15.42 -5.34 1.76
CA ARG A 249 -16.35 -5.57 0.65
C ARG A 249 -16.97 -4.27 0.13
N CYS A 250 -16.87 -4.08 -1.17
CA CYS A 250 -17.50 -2.98 -1.88
C CYS A 250 -19.00 -3.27 -2.09
N VAL A 251 -19.79 -3.13 -1.02
CA VAL A 251 -21.25 -3.19 -1.11
C VAL A 251 -21.81 -1.82 -1.51
N PRO A 252 -22.94 -1.74 -2.26
CA PRO A 252 -23.55 -0.48 -2.67
C PRO A 252 -24.26 0.25 -1.51
N VAL A 253 -23.71 0.18 -0.31
CA VAL A 253 -24.14 0.91 0.88
C VAL A 253 -23.03 1.87 1.26
N LEU A 254 -23.40 3.05 1.78
CA LEU A 254 -22.47 4.04 2.33
C LEU A 254 -21.60 3.40 3.43
N ASN A 255 -20.51 2.76 3.02
CA ASN A 255 -19.55 2.18 3.95
C ASN A 255 -18.48 3.22 4.27
N LEU A 256 -18.52 3.73 5.48
CA LEU A 256 -17.65 4.79 5.98
C LEU A 256 -16.17 4.37 6.10
N VAL A 257 -15.88 3.06 6.03
CA VAL A 257 -14.52 2.49 6.16
C VAL A 257 -13.88 2.19 4.80
N LEU A 258 -14.54 2.51 3.68
CA LEU A 258 -14.09 2.15 2.33
C LEU A 258 -12.71 2.73 1.91
N ASN A 259 -12.14 3.69 2.66
CA ASN A 259 -10.84 4.27 2.35
C ASN A 259 -9.66 3.37 2.71
N ASN A 260 -9.79 2.56 3.76
CA ASN A 260 -8.71 1.66 4.16
C ASN A 260 -8.72 0.44 3.24
N ARG A 261 -7.56 0.12 2.65
CA ARG A 261 -7.37 -1.02 1.76
C ARG A 261 -6.26 -1.91 2.27
N ASP A 262 -6.38 -3.18 1.99
CA ASP A 262 -5.31 -4.12 2.22
C ASP A 262 -4.41 -4.18 0.98
N HIS A 263 -3.33 -3.41 1.02
CA HIS A 263 -2.39 -3.32 -0.10
C HIS A 263 -1.18 -4.25 0.07
N ARG A 264 -1.19 -5.09 1.10
CA ARG A 264 -0.13 -6.08 1.35
C ARG A 264 -0.12 -7.17 0.28
N LYS A 265 1.05 -7.74 0.09
CA LYS A 265 1.28 -8.88 -0.77
C LYS A 265 2.20 -9.82 -0.01
N ILE A 266 1.60 -10.84 0.56
CA ILE A 266 2.27 -11.81 1.44
C ILE A 266 1.89 -13.20 0.98
N MET A 267 2.88 -14.04 0.74
CA MET A 267 2.68 -15.48 0.62
C MET A 267 3.61 -16.18 1.62
N VAL A 268 3.06 -17.02 2.47
CA VAL A 268 3.83 -17.78 3.45
C VAL A 268 3.58 -19.27 3.28
N VAL A 269 4.65 -20.04 3.29
CA VAL A 269 4.61 -21.50 3.22
C VAL A 269 5.24 -22.07 4.49
N ASP A 270 4.46 -22.86 5.23
CA ASP A 270 4.85 -23.57 6.44
C ASP A 270 5.49 -22.67 7.53
N GLY A 271 5.18 -21.37 7.54
CA GLY A 271 5.79 -20.38 8.42
C GLY A 271 7.30 -20.18 8.21
N ARG A 272 7.92 -20.90 7.29
CA ARG A 272 9.36 -20.97 7.02
C ARG A 272 9.79 -20.16 5.81
N ILE A 273 8.97 -20.13 4.78
CA ILE A 273 9.24 -19.38 3.55
C ILE A 273 8.20 -18.27 3.42
N ALA A 274 8.65 -17.05 3.06
CA ALA A 274 7.76 -15.95 2.80
C ALA A 274 8.17 -15.19 1.53
N TYR A 275 7.17 -14.76 0.76
CA TYR A 275 7.34 -13.87 -0.39
C TYR A 275 6.62 -12.56 -0.12
N THR A 276 7.25 -11.46 -0.50
CA THR A 276 6.64 -10.13 -0.51
C THR A 276 7.27 -9.25 -1.58
N GLY A 277 6.66 -8.10 -1.85
CA GLY A 277 7.11 -7.12 -2.84
C GLY A 277 5.95 -6.35 -3.45
N GLY A 278 6.17 -5.76 -4.63
CA GLY A 278 5.13 -5.05 -5.36
C GLY A 278 4.22 -5.94 -6.20
N VAL A 279 4.60 -7.21 -6.41
CA VAL A 279 3.95 -8.17 -7.32
C VAL A 279 2.59 -8.62 -6.77
N ASN A 280 1.50 -8.32 -7.50
CA ASN A 280 0.18 -8.91 -7.25
C ASN A 280 0.00 -10.22 -8.06
N LEU A 281 -1.10 -10.90 -7.85
CA LEU A 281 -1.37 -12.21 -8.46
C LEU A 281 -2.23 -12.06 -9.73
N ALA A 282 -1.65 -11.48 -10.78
CA ALA A 282 -2.30 -11.28 -12.07
C ALA A 282 -1.26 -11.29 -13.22
N ASP A 283 -1.70 -11.60 -14.43
CA ASP A 283 -0.84 -11.89 -15.58
C ASP A 283 0.02 -10.70 -16.07
N GLU A 284 -0.41 -9.46 -15.82
CA GLU A 284 0.41 -8.29 -16.12
C GLU A 284 1.68 -8.24 -15.29
N TYR A 285 1.68 -8.74 -14.04
CA TYR A 285 2.85 -8.73 -13.15
C TYR A 285 3.93 -9.76 -13.55
N ILE A 286 3.57 -10.71 -14.39
CA ILE A 286 4.49 -11.70 -14.98
C ILE A 286 4.71 -11.47 -16.48
N ASN A 287 4.36 -10.30 -16.99
CA ASN A 287 4.53 -9.89 -18.39
C ASN A 287 3.87 -10.83 -19.43
N LYS A 288 2.86 -11.63 -19.04
CA LYS A 288 2.05 -12.44 -19.96
C LYS A 288 1.02 -11.61 -20.71
N VAL A 289 0.60 -10.50 -20.12
CA VAL A 289 -0.30 -9.52 -20.72
C VAL A 289 0.39 -8.16 -20.76
N THR A 290 0.57 -7.62 -21.97
CA THR A 290 1.13 -6.29 -22.16
C THR A 290 0.06 -5.23 -22.02
N ARG A 291 -0.04 -4.59 -20.86
CA ARG A 291 -1.05 -3.56 -20.58
C ARG A 291 -0.48 -2.14 -20.71
N PHE A 292 0.73 -1.90 -20.17
CA PHE A 292 1.40 -0.60 -20.14
C PHE A 292 2.90 -0.74 -20.49
N GLY A 293 3.21 -1.51 -21.54
CA GLY A 293 4.57 -1.91 -21.85
C GLY A 293 5.09 -2.99 -20.90
N HIS A 294 6.40 -3.06 -20.71
CA HIS A 294 7.01 -3.99 -19.76
C HIS A 294 6.63 -3.60 -18.32
N TRP A 295 6.09 -4.57 -17.58
CA TRP A 295 5.73 -4.39 -16.17
C TRP A 295 6.94 -4.74 -15.29
N LYS A 296 7.56 -3.71 -14.75
CA LYS A 296 8.73 -3.81 -13.89
C LYS A 296 8.32 -3.73 -12.43
N ASP A 297 8.39 -4.86 -11.75
CA ASP A 297 8.16 -4.93 -10.31
C ASP A 297 9.32 -5.62 -9.60
N SER A 298 9.29 -5.73 -8.28
CA SER A 298 10.30 -6.42 -7.49
C SER A 298 9.68 -7.17 -6.33
N GLY A 299 10.39 -8.21 -5.87
CA GLY A 299 10.02 -8.97 -4.69
C GLY A 299 11.22 -9.60 -4.00
N VAL A 300 10.98 -10.12 -2.81
CA VAL A 300 11.93 -10.91 -2.03
C VAL A 300 11.31 -12.21 -1.56
N ARG A 301 12.11 -13.26 -1.56
CA ARG A 301 11.86 -14.53 -0.88
C ARG A 301 12.73 -14.58 0.36
N LEU A 302 12.12 -14.85 1.49
CA LEU A 302 12.77 -15.08 2.78
C LEU A 302 12.63 -16.55 3.13
N GLU A 303 13.74 -17.21 3.48
CA GLU A 303 13.71 -18.56 4.00
C GLU A 303 14.43 -18.61 5.34
N GLY A 304 13.71 -18.97 6.39
CA GLY A 304 14.24 -18.99 7.75
C GLY A 304 13.37 -18.22 8.76
N PRO A 305 13.91 -17.86 9.94
CA PRO A 305 13.15 -17.28 11.05
C PRO A 305 12.37 -16.00 10.68
N ALA A 306 12.89 -15.14 9.80
CA ALA A 306 12.21 -13.90 9.42
C ALA A 306 10.86 -14.13 8.69
N ALA A 307 10.68 -15.26 8.00
CA ALA A 307 9.42 -15.60 7.32
C ALA A 307 8.24 -15.71 8.32
N ARG A 308 8.50 -16.13 9.55
CA ARG A 308 7.53 -16.22 10.63
C ARG A 308 6.88 -14.86 10.98
N SER A 309 7.59 -13.75 10.77
CA SER A 309 7.02 -12.41 10.95
C SER A 309 5.84 -12.16 9.99
N TYR A 310 5.94 -12.57 8.73
CA TYR A 310 4.83 -12.43 7.79
C TYR A 310 3.69 -13.40 8.08
N ALA A 311 3.97 -14.61 8.57
CA ALA A 311 2.92 -15.49 9.08
C ALA A 311 2.17 -14.84 10.26
N ASN A 312 2.88 -14.19 11.18
CA ASN A 312 2.29 -13.47 12.29
C ASN A 312 1.44 -12.27 11.83
N VAL A 313 1.93 -11.47 10.87
CA VAL A 313 1.18 -10.36 10.28
C VAL A 313 -0.13 -10.85 9.65
N PHE A 314 -0.07 -11.91 8.84
CA PHE A 314 -1.24 -12.53 8.22
C PHE A 314 -2.25 -13.03 9.27
N LEU A 315 -1.77 -13.78 10.27
CA LEU A 315 -2.62 -14.36 11.32
C LEU A 315 -3.22 -13.28 12.23
N THR A 316 -2.51 -12.20 12.50
CA THR A 316 -3.06 -11.04 13.23
C THR A 316 -4.26 -10.45 12.49
N PHE A 317 -4.14 -10.28 11.18
CA PHE A 317 -5.23 -9.76 10.35
C PHE A 317 -6.38 -10.76 10.23
N TRP A 318 -6.07 -12.03 10.09
CA TRP A 318 -7.06 -13.12 10.11
C TRP A 318 -7.83 -13.15 11.43
N ARG A 319 -7.11 -13.14 12.57
CA ARG A 319 -7.68 -13.15 13.92
C ARG A 319 -8.60 -11.96 14.18
N ALA A 320 -8.24 -10.79 13.69
CA ALA A 320 -9.09 -9.60 13.80
C ALA A 320 -10.42 -9.73 13.04
N HIS A 321 -10.50 -10.59 12.02
CA HIS A 321 -11.71 -10.83 11.23
C HIS A 321 -12.50 -12.05 11.72
N PHE A 322 -11.83 -13.03 12.33
CA PHE A 322 -12.43 -14.26 12.87
C PHE A 322 -12.04 -14.44 14.34
N PRO A 323 -12.56 -13.58 15.25
CA PRO A 323 -12.17 -13.59 16.67
C PRO A 323 -12.57 -14.87 17.42
N ASP A 324 -13.56 -15.59 16.93
CA ASP A 324 -14.09 -16.80 17.59
C ASP A 324 -13.49 -18.09 17.01
N GLU A 325 -12.64 -18.01 15.97
CA GLU A 325 -11.99 -19.18 15.40
C GLU A 325 -10.87 -19.68 16.34
N THR A 326 -10.86 -20.98 16.64
CA THR A 326 -9.74 -21.59 17.37
C THR A 326 -8.54 -21.76 16.43
N LEU A 327 -7.44 -21.11 16.75
CA LEU A 327 -6.18 -21.20 16.00
C LEU A 327 -5.14 -21.96 16.79
N ASP A 328 -4.55 -22.97 16.16
CA ASP A 328 -3.41 -23.72 16.70
C ASP A 328 -2.12 -22.99 16.30
N TYR A 329 -1.68 -22.04 17.14
CA TYR A 329 -0.50 -21.21 16.86
C TYR A 329 0.80 -22.00 16.82
N ASP A 330 0.92 -23.13 17.54
CA ASP A 330 2.12 -23.97 17.49
C ASP A 330 2.29 -24.59 16.10
N LYS A 331 1.17 -24.97 15.47
CA LYS A 331 1.16 -25.48 14.10
C LYS A 331 1.30 -24.37 13.06
N LEU A 332 0.63 -23.21 13.23
CA LEU A 332 0.56 -22.13 12.25
C LEU A 332 1.78 -21.20 12.29
N LEU A 333 2.46 -21.13 13.45
CA LEU A 333 3.68 -20.33 13.68
C LEU A 333 4.79 -21.22 14.25
N PRO A 334 5.22 -22.26 13.52
CA PRO A 334 6.24 -23.19 14.03
C PRO A 334 7.55 -22.45 14.32
N GLN A 335 8.36 -23.03 15.22
CA GLN A 335 9.73 -22.57 15.38
C GLN A 335 10.54 -22.95 14.13
N VAL A 336 11.20 -21.97 13.54
CA VAL A 336 11.98 -22.14 12.31
C VAL A 336 13.46 -22.09 12.66
N ALA A 337 14.17 -23.15 12.31
CA ALA A 337 15.62 -23.19 12.49
C ALA A 337 16.32 -22.16 11.58
N PRO A 338 17.39 -21.53 12.08
CA PRO A 338 18.22 -20.66 11.23
C PRO A 338 18.77 -21.42 10.02
N VAL A 339 18.83 -20.73 8.88
CA VAL A 339 19.52 -21.19 7.67
C VAL A 339 20.74 -20.30 7.40
N ALA A 340 21.64 -20.74 6.52
CA ALA A 340 22.78 -19.91 6.14
C ALA A 340 22.29 -18.58 5.54
N PRO A 341 22.61 -17.42 6.15
CA PRO A 341 22.15 -16.13 5.65
C PRO A 341 22.88 -15.79 4.35
N THR A 342 22.17 -15.19 3.39
CA THR A 342 22.75 -14.76 2.12
C THR A 342 23.75 -13.63 2.36
N GLY A 343 25.05 -13.93 2.25
CA GLY A 343 26.13 -12.96 2.42
C GLY A 343 26.10 -12.18 3.74
N GLY A 344 25.56 -12.76 4.83
CA GLY A 344 25.48 -12.09 6.13
C GLY A 344 24.39 -11.02 6.25
N THR A 345 23.38 -11.03 5.41
CA THR A 345 22.23 -10.12 5.47
C THR A 345 21.44 -10.30 6.77
N LEU A 346 21.13 -9.18 7.44
CA LEU A 346 20.12 -9.14 8.50
C LEU A 346 18.80 -8.66 7.93
N VAL A 347 17.69 -9.20 8.45
CA VAL A 347 16.36 -9.04 7.83
C VAL A 347 15.36 -8.55 8.87
N GLN A 348 14.55 -7.55 8.51
CA GLN A 348 13.50 -7.02 9.39
C GLN A 348 12.20 -6.79 8.60
N PRO A 349 11.32 -7.80 8.54
CA PRO A 349 9.99 -7.64 7.98
C PRO A 349 9.11 -6.80 8.90
N PHE A 350 8.37 -5.84 8.33
CA PHE A 350 7.40 -5.05 9.09
C PHE A 350 6.11 -4.85 8.31
N ALA A 351 5.05 -4.50 9.02
CA ALA A 351 3.77 -4.08 8.47
C ALA A 351 3.40 -2.69 9.00
N ASP A 352 2.62 -1.97 8.23
CA ASP A 352 2.03 -0.68 8.57
C ASP A 352 0.51 -0.77 8.56
N SER A 353 -0.15 -0.03 9.42
CA SER A 353 -1.60 -0.09 9.62
C SER A 353 -2.23 1.30 9.61
N PRO A 354 -3.26 1.54 8.78
CA PRO A 354 -3.93 2.84 8.75
C PRO A 354 -4.87 3.07 9.94
N VAL A 355 -5.09 2.05 10.78
CA VAL A 355 -6.05 2.11 11.89
C VAL A 355 -5.41 2.32 13.25
N ASP A 356 -4.10 2.26 13.36
CA ASP A 356 -3.34 2.67 14.54
C ASP A 356 -3.00 4.17 14.52
N ARG A 357 -2.04 4.60 15.32
CA ARG A 357 -1.65 6.02 15.46
C ARG A 357 -0.29 6.32 14.83
N GLU A 358 0.44 5.28 14.45
CA GLU A 358 1.80 5.40 13.92
C GLU A 358 1.79 5.32 12.39
N VAL A 359 2.67 6.03 11.73
CA VAL A 359 2.87 5.99 10.27
C VAL A 359 4.24 5.37 9.99
N VAL A 360 4.31 4.08 10.29
CA VAL A 360 5.57 3.33 10.40
C VAL A 360 6.40 3.42 9.12
N ALA A 361 5.80 3.13 7.97
CA ALA A 361 6.51 3.12 6.70
C ALA A 361 7.06 4.51 6.33
N LYS A 362 6.27 5.56 6.54
CA LYS A 362 6.72 6.94 6.33
C LYS A 362 7.94 7.26 7.19
N ASN A 363 7.87 6.94 8.48
CA ASN A 363 8.94 7.24 9.42
C ASN A 363 10.24 6.50 9.07
N VAL A 364 10.15 5.23 8.66
CA VAL A 364 11.31 4.47 8.14
C VAL A 364 11.92 5.15 6.90
N TYR A 365 11.08 5.64 5.99
CA TYR A 365 11.58 6.33 4.79
C TYR A 365 12.21 7.69 5.13
N LEU A 366 11.67 8.43 6.10
CA LEU A 366 12.30 9.65 6.59
C LEU A 366 13.67 9.37 7.22
N GLU A 367 13.78 8.31 8.04
CA GLU A 367 15.04 7.86 8.60
C GLU A 367 16.05 7.48 7.49
N PHE A 368 15.61 6.75 6.48
CA PHE A 368 16.45 6.38 5.34
C PHE A 368 16.99 7.61 4.61
N ILE A 369 16.15 8.62 4.35
CA ILE A 369 16.57 9.87 3.71
C ILE A 369 17.57 10.63 4.60
N ASN A 370 17.32 10.69 5.91
CA ASN A 370 18.14 11.41 6.87
C ASN A 370 19.51 10.75 7.07
N GLN A 371 19.56 9.42 7.03
CA GLN A 371 20.79 8.64 7.23
C GLN A 371 21.63 8.47 5.95
N ALA A 372 21.07 8.73 4.77
CA ALA A 372 21.81 8.68 3.51
C ALA A 372 22.95 9.70 3.49
N ARG A 373 24.16 9.24 3.14
CA ARG A 373 25.39 10.06 3.10
C ARG A 373 25.95 10.22 1.68
N HIS A 374 25.86 9.19 0.86
CA HIS A 374 26.45 9.15 -0.46
C HIS A 374 25.39 9.01 -1.55
N SER A 375 24.49 8.06 -1.42
CA SER A 375 23.49 7.75 -2.44
C SER A 375 22.17 7.30 -1.83
N LEU A 376 21.07 7.68 -2.48
CA LEU A 376 19.73 7.24 -2.18
C LEU A 376 19.00 6.96 -3.50
N ARG A 377 18.63 5.70 -3.71
CA ARG A 377 17.96 5.25 -4.93
C ARG A 377 16.56 4.73 -4.60
N ILE A 378 15.55 5.22 -5.30
CA ILE A 378 14.14 4.97 -4.98
C ILE A 378 13.37 4.60 -6.24
N CYS A 379 12.73 3.43 -6.26
CA CYS A 379 11.70 3.08 -7.23
C CYS A 379 10.32 3.32 -6.62
N THR A 380 9.44 4.00 -7.35
CA THR A 380 8.04 4.16 -6.95
C THR A 380 7.15 4.41 -8.17
N PRO A 381 5.96 3.76 -8.26
CA PRO A 381 5.03 4.03 -9.35
C PRO A 381 4.35 5.39 -9.24
N TYR A 382 4.21 5.91 -8.01
CA TYR A 382 3.56 7.18 -7.70
C TYR A 382 4.45 8.02 -6.81
N LEU A 383 4.65 9.29 -7.17
CA LEU A 383 5.47 10.25 -6.44
C LEU A 383 4.59 11.43 -6.01
N ILE A 384 3.79 11.22 -4.96
CA ILE A 384 2.82 12.19 -4.45
C ILE A 384 3.17 12.45 -2.98
N LEU A 385 4.14 13.31 -2.79
CA LEU A 385 4.83 13.51 -1.52
C LEU A 385 4.05 14.46 -0.58
N ASP A 386 4.05 14.14 0.69
CA ASP A 386 3.76 15.12 1.72
C ASP A 386 4.94 16.09 1.91
N ASN A 387 4.74 17.12 2.72
CA ASN A 387 5.75 18.16 2.91
C ASN A 387 7.02 17.64 3.60
N ASP A 388 6.91 16.66 4.49
CA ASP A 388 8.06 16.12 5.21
C ASP A 388 8.98 15.37 4.26
N LEU A 389 8.45 14.44 3.47
CA LEU A 389 9.22 13.70 2.46
C LEU A 389 9.80 14.62 1.39
N LEU A 390 9.03 15.60 0.90
CA LEU A 390 9.50 16.57 -0.08
C LEU A 390 10.67 17.40 0.46
N THR A 391 10.56 17.83 1.71
CA THR A 391 11.61 18.61 2.39
C THR A 391 12.85 17.78 2.64
N CYS A 392 12.71 16.56 3.19
CA CYS A 392 13.84 15.69 3.50
C CYS A 392 14.58 15.25 2.24
N LEU A 393 13.89 14.87 1.15
CA LEU A 393 14.52 14.52 -0.13
C LEU A 393 15.29 15.72 -0.73
N SER A 394 14.67 16.91 -0.67
CA SER A 394 15.33 18.14 -1.15
C SER A 394 16.55 18.48 -0.32
N LEU A 395 16.50 18.32 1.00
CA LEU A 395 17.61 18.57 1.90
C LEU A 395 18.74 17.56 1.69
N ALA A 396 18.42 16.28 1.51
CA ALA A 396 19.41 15.24 1.22
C ALA A 396 20.21 15.57 -0.06
N ALA A 397 19.51 15.92 -1.14
CA ALA A 397 20.18 16.33 -2.38
C ALA A 397 21.04 17.59 -2.20
N LYS A 398 20.55 18.62 -1.49
CA LYS A 398 21.30 19.86 -1.20
C LYS A 398 22.53 19.64 -0.31
N ARG A 399 22.53 18.63 0.55
CA ARG A 399 23.67 18.23 1.37
C ARG A 399 24.70 17.36 0.59
N GLY A 400 24.47 17.10 -0.70
CA GLY A 400 25.40 16.39 -1.58
C GLY A 400 25.11 14.89 -1.74
N VAL A 401 24.00 14.36 -1.19
CA VAL A 401 23.60 12.97 -1.43
C VAL A 401 23.13 12.82 -2.88
N ASP A 402 23.60 11.78 -3.58
CA ASP A 402 23.14 11.46 -4.93
C ASP A 402 21.75 10.79 -4.86
N VAL A 403 20.69 11.62 -4.83
CA VAL A 403 19.30 11.15 -4.77
C VAL A 403 18.79 10.88 -6.18
N ARG A 404 18.42 9.62 -6.44
CA ARG A 404 17.86 9.16 -7.71
C ARG A 404 16.48 8.54 -7.50
N ILE A 405 15.49 9.02 -8.26
CA ILE A 405 14.11 8.51 -8.19
C ILE A 405 13.72 7.98 -9.57
N TYR A 406 13.27 6.73 -9.63
CA TYR A 406 12.82 6.06 -10.83
C TYR A 406 11.30 5.97 -10.82
N THR A 407 10.65 6.46 -11.89
CA THR A 407 9.20 6.53 -12.06
C THR A 407 8.77 5.89 -13.38
N PRO A 408 7.49 5.50 -13.55
CA PRO A 408 7.02 4.94 -14.81
C PRO A 408 7.20 5.87 -16.01
N GLY A 409 7.55 5.31 -17.16
CA GLY A 409 7.54 6.01 -18.44
C GLY A 409 6.17 5.93 -19.12
N VAL A 410 5.47 4.80 -18.96
CA VAL A 410 4.10 4.59 -19.42
C VAL A 410 3.19 4.49 -18.19
N PRO A 411 2.33 5.48 -17.92
CA PRO A 411 1.50 5.48 -16.70
C PRO A 411 0.25 4.58 -16.84
N ASP A 412 -0.18 3.99 -15.73
CA ASP A 412 -1.46 3.28 -15.62
C ASP A 412 -2.67 4.25 -15.53
N LYS A 413 -2.47 5.40 -14.87
CA LYS A 413 -3.48 6.45 -14.64
C LYS A 413 -2.92 7.82 -14.97
N LYS A 414 -3.38 8.41 -16.07
CA LYS A 414 -2.88 9.71 -16.57
C LYS A 414 -2.97 10.84 -15.55
N THR A 415 -4.09 10.93 -14.81
CA THR A 415 -4.29 11.99 -13.79
C THR A 415 -3.31 11.86 -12.63
N ILE A 416 -3.11 10.64 -12.12
CA ILE A 416 -2.14 10.36 -11.04
C ILE A 416 -0.71 10.65 -11.50
N TYR A 417 -0.39 10.32 -12.74
CA TYR A 417 0.90 10.64 -13.33
C TYR A 417 1.12 12.15 -13.47
N GLN A 418 0.10 12.92 -13.89
CA GLN A 418 0.18 14.38 -13.92
C GLN A 418 0.40 14.97 -12.52
N LEU A 419 -0.30 14.42 -11.52
CA LEU A 419 -0.09 14.81 -10.13
C LEU A 419 1.34 14.51 -9.67
N SER A 420 1.87 13.30 -9.93
CA SER A 420 3.28 12.95 -9.62
C SER A 420 4.25 13.92 -10.29
N ARG A 421 4.06 14.21 -11.57
CA ARG A 421 4.90 15.18 -12.32
C ARG A 421 4.87 16.59 -11.75
N SER A 422 3.82 16.97 -11.04
CA SER A 422 3.74 18.29 -10.41
C SER A 422 4.82 18.51 -9.32
N TYR A 423 5.34 17.44 -8.72
CA TYR A 423 6.40 17.48 -7.71
C TYR A 423 7.81 17.56 -8.33
N PHE A 424 7.98 17.13 -9.60
CA PHE A 424 9.29 17.04 -10.25
C PHE A 424 10.05 18.36 -10.30
N PRO A 425 9.45 19.52 -10.68
CA PRO A 425 10.18 20.78 -10.76
C PRO A 425 10.86 21.17 -9.44
N HIS A 426 10.19 20.93 -8.30
CA HIS A 426 10.73 21.24 -6.98
C HIS A 426 11.92 20.35 -6.64
N LEU A 427 11.81 19.04 -6.86
CA LEU A 427 12.86 18.05 -6.61
C LEU A 427 14.07 18.27 -7.53
N LEU A 428 13.84 18.48 -8.84
CA LEU A 428 14.91 18.77 -9.81
C LEU A 428 15.69 20.04 -9.43
N LYS A 429 14.98 21.11 -9.00
CA LYS A 429 15.61 22.35 -8.53
C LYS A 429 16.46 22.11 -7.27
N ALA A 430 16.10 21.16 -6.43
CA ALA A 430 16.87 20.77 -5.24
C ALA A 430 18.11 19.91 -5.57
N GLY A 431 18.23 19.40 -6.81
CA GLY A 431 19.32 18.54 -7.23
C GLY A 431 18.99 17.03 -7.28
N VAL A 432 17.75 16.65 -6.99
CA VAL A 432 17.28 15.26 -7.13
C VAL A 432 17.26 14.88 -8.60
N LYS A 433 17.77 13.70 -8.93
CA LYS A 433 17.76 13.13 -10.29
C LYS A 433 16.52 12.26 -10.46
N ILE A 434 15.69 12.57 -11.46
CA ILE A 434 14.46 11.81 -11.74
C ILE A 434 14.62 11.10 -13.09
N TYR A 435 14.27 9.82 -13.09
CA TYR A 435 14.36 8.94 -14.25
C TYR A 435 12.98 8.40 -14.61
N SER A 436 12.66 8.41 -15.89
CA SER A 436 11.44 7.86 -16.47
C SER A 436 11.76 6.52 -17.14
N TYR A 437 11.25 5.42 -16.62
CA TYR A 437 11.47 4.07 -17.12
C TYR A 437 10.78 3.87 -18.47
N THR A 438 11.55 3.94 -19.57
CA THR A 438 10.99 4.02 -20.93
C THR A 438 10.32 2.72 -21.41
N PRO A 439 10.74 1.49 -20.98
CA PRO A 439 10.12 0.27 -21.50
C PRO A 439 8.65 0.07 -21.07
N GLY A 440 8.18 0.76 -20.03
CA GLY A 440 6.81 0.57 -19.60
C GLY A 440 6.47 1.12 -18.23
N PHE A 441 5.72 0.32 -17.45
CA PHE A 441 5.24 0.68 -16.12
C PHE A 441 6.16 0.15 -15.03
N LEU A 442 6.87 1.05 -14.35
CA LEU A 442 7.68 0.74 -13.18
C LEU A 442 6.78 0.72 -11.93
N HIS A 443 6.53 -0.47 -11.40
CA HIS A 443 5.69 -0.67 -10.23
C HIS A 443 6.47 -1.10 -8.97
N ALA A 444 7.78 -1.28 -9.05
CA ALA A 444 8.63 -1.62 -7.91
C ALA A 444 8.60 -0.53 -6.82
N LYS A 445 8.66 -0.96 -5.55
CA LYS A 445 8.81 -0.12 -4.37
C LYS A 445 10.06 -0.57 -3.64
N THR A 446 11.19 -0.10 -4.16
CA THR A 446 12.52 -0.51 -3.71
C THR A 446 13.33 0.72 -3.35
N TRP A 447 13.91 0.70 -2.17
CA TRP A 447 14.83 1.72 -1.66
C TRP A 447 16.20 1.10 -1.46
N LEU A 448 17.25 1.82 -1.80
CA LEU A 448 18.64 1.45 -1.52
C LEU A 448 19.39 2.67 -1.00
N ILE A 449 20.04 2.51 0.17
CA ILE A 449 20.78 3.58 0.84
C ILE A 449 22.23 3.19 0.96
N ASP A 450 23.13 3.96 0.33
CA ASP A 450 24.59 3.86 0.51
C ASP A 450 25.15 2.42 0.38
N ASP A 451 24.44 1.51 -0.28
CA ASP A 451 24.73 0.06 -0.28
C ASP A 451 24.82 -0.57 1.13
N ARG A 452 24.21 0.08 2.14
CA ARG A 452 24.19 -0.38 3.55
C ARG A 452 22.86 -1.02 3.96
N ALA A 453 21.78 -0.49 3.42
CA ALA A 453 20.43 -1.03 3.66
C ALA A 453 19.53 -0.84 2.45
N ALA A 454 18.52 -1.70 2.36
CA ALA A 454 17.45 -1.59 1.38
C ALA A 454 16.09 -1.86 2.02
N ALA A 455 15.02 -1.34 1.40
CA ALA A 455 13.65 -1.74 1.70
C ALA A 455 12.97 -2.22 0.42
N VAL A 456 12.29 -3.37 0.49
CA VAL A 456 11.51 -3.95 -0.61
C VAL A 456 10.13 -4.33 -0.07
N GLY A 457 9.07 -3.82 -0.69
CA GLY A 457 7.74 -4.06 -0.18
C GLY A 457 6.61 -3.50 -1.05
N THR A 458 5.53 -3.11 -0.40
CA THR A 458 4.30 -2.69 -1.06
C THR A 458 4.09 -1.18 -1.04
N VAL A 459 4.83 -0.43 -0.23
CA VAL A 459 4.60 0.97 0.13
C VAL A 459 4.99 1.93 -0.99
N ASN A 460 4.00 2.55 -1.63
CA ASN A 460 4.22 3.64 -2.59
C ASN A 460 4.54 4.96 -1.89
N LEU A 461 5.16 5.90 -2.61
CA LEU A 461 5.29 7.28 -2.16
C LEU A 461 4.05 8.11 -2.52
N ASP A 462 2.90 7.74 -1.95
CA ASP A 462 1.65 8.47 -2.07
C ASP A 462 0.85 8.46 -0.76
N TYR A 463 -0.10 9.39 -0.63
CA TYR A 463 -0.89 9.55 0.60
C TYR A 463 -1.71 8.31 0.97
N ARG A 464 -2.14 7.51 -0.01
CA ARG A 464 -2.93 6.32 0.27
C ARG A 464 -2.07 5.24 0.93
N SER A 465 -0.89 4.96 0.38
CA SER A 465 0.05 4.00 0.97
C SER A 465 0.56 4.45 2.33
N LEU A 466 0.89 5.74 2.48
CA LEU A 466 1.49 6.25 3.72
C LEU A 466 0.49 6.45 4.87
N TYR A 467 -0.84 6.55 4.60
CA TYR A 467 -1.80 6.95 5.64
C TYR A 467 -3.09 6.14 5.66
N LEU A 468 -3.44 5.43 4.59
CA LEU A 468 -4.78 4.83 4.43
C LEU A 468 -4.78 3.32 4.17
N HIS A 469 -3.66 2.74 3.77
CA HIS A 469 -3.57 1.32 3.44
C HIS A 469 -2.88 0.51 4.53
N PHE A 470 -3.27 -0.76 4.66
CA PHE A 470 -2.41 -1.76 5.26
C PHE A 470 -1.30 -2.07 4.27
N GLU A 471 -0.06 -1.93 4.69
CA GLU A 471 1.13 -2.12 3.87
C GLU A 471 2.12 -3.06 4.57
N ASN A 472 3.11 -3.54 3.84
CA ASN A 472 4.23 -4.27 4.41
C ASN A 472 5.51 -4.03 3.63
N SER A 473 6.65 -4.19 4.30
CA SER A 473 7.95 -4.12 3.66
C SER A 473 8.98 -4.93 4.44
N THR A 474 10.07 -5.29 3.78
CA THR A 474 11.24 -5.92 4.39
C THR A 474 12.41 -4.96 4.33
N VAL A 475 12.99 -4.63 5.48
CA VAL A 475 14.29 -3.96 5.53
C VAL A 475 15.39 -5.02 5.53
N LEU A 476 16.39 -4.81 4.68
CA LEU A 476 17.56 -5.65 4.49
C LEU A 476 18.79 -4.84 4.88
N TYR A 477 19.58 -5.36 5.79
CA TYR A 477 20.78 -4.69 6.31
C TYR A 477 22.03 -5.46 5.88
N GLY A 478 22.85 -4.84 5.04
CA GLY A 478 24.10 -5.44 4.52
C GLY A 478 23.87 -6.69 3.67
N GLY A 479 24.95 -7.37 3.36
CA GLY A 479 24.96 -8.64 2.64
C GLY A 479 24.90 -8.52 1.11
N GLU A 480 25.03 -9.68 0.44
CA GLU A 480 25.16 -9.75 -1.03
C GLU A 480 23.87 -9.31 -1.75
N VAL A 481 22.72 -9.48 -1.11
CA VAL A 481 21.41 -9.09 -1.68
C VAL A 481 21.36 -7.60 -2.06
N LEU A 482 22.08 -6.73 -1.37
CA LEU A 482 22.15 -5.31 -1.73
C LEU A 482 22.86 -5.10 -3.06
N SER A 483 23.83 -5.95 -3.41
CA SER A 483 24.47 -5.93 -4.72
C SER A 483 23.53 -6.36 -5.86
N ASP A 484 22.62 -7.31 -5.58
CA ASP A 484 21.60 -7.70 -6.57
C ASP A 484 20.59 -6.57 -6.79
N ILE A 485 20.13 -5.93 -5.70
CA ILE A 485 19.24 -4.75 -5.76
C ILE A 485 19.93 -3.61 -6.52
N ARG A 486 21.21 -3.33 -6.23
CA ARG A 486 21.97 -2.30 -6.95
C ARG A 486 22.06 -2.60 -8.43
N ARG A 487 22.40 -3.85 -8.79
CA ARG A 487 22.48 -4.29 -10.20
C ARG A 487 21.15 -4.11 -10.93
N ASP A 488 20.03 -4.41 -10.28
CA ASP A 488 18.69 -4.18 -10.83
C ASP A 488 18.40 -2.69 -11.04
N LEU A 489 18.73 -1.85 -10.05
CA LEU A 489 18.58 -0.40 -10.15
C LEU A 489 19.48 0.21 -11.24
N ASP A 490 20.70 -0.32 -11.44
CA ASP A 490 21.58 0.07 -12.55
C ASP A 490 20.96 -0.33 -13.90
N GLY A 491 20.35 -1.52 -13.97
CA GLY A 491 19.59 -1.98 -15.15
C GLY A 491 18.40 -1.08 -15.46
N ILE A 492 17.60 -0.70 -14.44
CA ILE A 492 16.49 0.25 -14.61
C ILE A 492 17.02 1.60 -15.13
N GLU A 493 18.09 2.12 -14.53
CA GLU A 493 18.65 3.40 -14.93
C GLU A 493 19.14 3.40 -16.39
N SER A 494 19.80 2.31 -16.83
CA SER A 494 20.36 2.18 -18.19
C SER A 494 19.32 2.29 -19.30
N VAL A 495 18.08 1.90 -19.02
CA VAL A 495 16.94 1.94 -19.98
C VAL A 495 15.97 3.09 -19.69
N SER A 496 16.30 3.95 -18.73
CA SER A 496 15.45 5.08 -18.33
C SER A 496 15.96 6.39 -18.92
N ARG A 497 15.03 7.27 -19.25
CA ARG A 497 15.36 8.64 -19.66
C ARG A 497 15.46 9.54 -18.43
N ARG A 498 16.61 10.15 -18.20
CA ARG A 498 16.76 11.19 -17.18
C ARG A 498 15.96 12.43 -17.57
N LEU A 499 15.14 12.92 -16.65
CA LEU A 499 14.32 14.10 -16.86
C LEU A 499 15.08 15.37 -16.48
N GLY A 500 14.94 16.40 -17.30
CA GLY A 500 15.46 17.74 -17.05
C GLY A 500 14.37 18.74 -16.68
N PRO A 501 14.74 19.99 -16.34
CA PRO A 501 13.77 21.05 -16.03
C PRO A 501 12.80 21.33 -17.19
N ASP A 502 13.27 21.21 -18.44
CA ASP A 502 12.45 21.46 -19.64
C ASP A 502 11.36 20.40 -19.84
N ASP A 503 11.62 19.16 -19.44
CA ASP A 503 10.63 18.08 -19.48
C ASP A 503 9.41 18.33 -18.56
N CYS A 504 9.56 19.24 -17.59
CA CYS A 504 8.59 19.52 -16.54
C CYS A 504 7.94 20.91 -16.69
N ARG A 505 8.25 21.64 -17.77
CA ARG A 505 7.64 22.95 -18.03
C ARG A 505 6.17 22.79 -18.42
N ASN A 506 5.28 23.34 -17.60
CA ASN A 506 3.88 23.46 -17.90
C ASN A 506 3.58 24.93 -18.19
N GLY A 507 2.69 25.22 -19.15
CA GLY A 507 2.15 26.57 -19.31
C GLY A 507 1.36 27.02 -18.07
N PHE A 508 0.92 28.28 -18.05
CA PHE A 508 0.17 28.87 -16.93
C PHE A 508 -1.03 27.99 -16.49
N LEU A 509 -1.86 27.54 -17.46
CA LEU A 509 -3.01 26.66 -17.17
C LEU A 509 -2.58 25.30 -16.60
N GLY A 510 -1.48 24.72 -17.10
CA GLY A 510 -0.94 23.47 -16.56
C GLY A 510 -0.42 23.60 -15.13
N ASN A 511 0.17 24.76 -14.80
CA ASN A 511 0.60 25.04 -13.41
C ASN A 511 -0.59 25.22 -12.48
N MET A 512 -1.65 25.92 -12.92
CA MET A 512 -2.91 26.02 -12.16
C MET A 512 -3.54 24.65 -11.93
N LEU A 513 -3.65 23.82 -12.96
CA LEU A 513 -4.17 22.45 -12.83
C LEU A 513 -3.32 21.63 -11.85
N SER A 514 -2.01 21.72 -11.93
CA SER A 514 -1.09 21.05 -11.00
C SER A 514 -1.30 21.50 -9.55
N ALA A 515 -1.53 22.79 -9.31
CA ALA A 515 -1.84 23.33 -7.98
C ALA A 515 -3.18 22.79 -7.46
N CYS A 516 -4.22 22.76 -8.29
CA CYS A 516 -5.52 22.18 -7.93
C CYS A 516 -5.40 20.68 -7.62
N LEU A 517 -4.64 19.93 -8.44
CA LEU A 517 -4.40 18.49 -8.20
C LEU A 517 -3.67 18.24 -6.88
N ARG A 518 -2.66 19.06 -6.54
CA ARG A 518 -1.96 18.96 -5.26
C ARG A 518 -2.88 19.24 -4.07
N LEU A 519 -3.80 20.17 -4.21
CA LEU A 519 -4.76 20.50 -3.15
C LEU A 519 -5.67 19.30 -2.82
N VAL A 520 -6.06 18.51 -3.83
CA VAL A 520 -6.92 17.34 -3.64
C VAL A 520 -6.13 16.04 -3.46
N ALA A 521 -4.82 16.07 -3.63
CA ALA A 521 -3.95 14.90 -3.53
C ALA A 521 -4.12 14.07 -2.24
N PRO A 522 -4.25 14.70 -1.04
CA PRO A 522 -4.47 13.95 0.19
C PRO A 522 -5.81 13.23 0.24
N LEU A 523 -6.77 13.63 -0.59
CA LEU A 523 -8.11 13.05 -0.64
C LEU A 523 -8.26 11.94 -1.69
N CYS A 524 -7.23 11.75 -2.55
CA CYS A 524 -7.27 10.83 -3.71
C CYS A 524 -6.83 9.39 -3.38
#